data_99e2f16ea5599f9f4e26ea823acd5efe
#
_entry.id   99e2f16ea5599f9f4e26ea823acd5efe
#
_cell.length_a   1.000
_cell.length_b   1.000
_cell.length_c   1.000
_cell.angle_alpha   90.00
_cell.angle_beta   90.00
_cell.angle_gamma   90.00
#
_symmetry.space_group_name_H-M   'P 1'
#
loop_
_entity.id
_entity.type
_entity.pdbx_description
1 polymer ?
#
loop_
_entity_poly.entity_id
_entity_poly.type
_entity_poly.pdbx_seq_one_letter_code
_entity_poly.pdbx_strand_id
1 'polypeptide(L)'
;MSLHKIISLCLSTLLWTTLVVAQTEPPSDIQLDELRDWLRENWHEGYHDGLGYNQARMQMYGYIDNFDDEIECVYTGFTQDGGYVTYPNPINAEHIVPQSFFSSAEPMKSDIFILRPCHGNANSARSNNPFGEVNDGSAQWFGIIGNTYTSQGNMPANHEYWSEKSGGVWEPREEHKGDIARSIFYFYTMYPDAVGDISEVGNTSTLYQWHLDDPVDAVEGERNDKIESQQGNRNPYVDYPDLVWDAWFWEEAAVDTDGPVITGEQVIYLDCSEYPNSEIYITATDESGPISITYFDSGTTGGCSYEIVRTYVAVDSVGNTSTFSQVLQVMDMTPPYFVNFPENMIIDCGEEGVELEMPEVFDDCSSAIMMADEMIIGDPCPAAHQILRTVTAMDECGNTITATQTIIVNEYIEPSGCNTDLNNDGFVTVDDLLLCLSEFGCVNNCSNDVDGDGFVGVGDILGILADFGTAC
;
A
#
# COMPACT_ATOMS: atom_id res chain seq x y z
N MET A 1 -58.71 68.78 -15.20
CA MET A 1 -57.33 69.20 -14.85
C MET A 1 -57.02 68.57 -13.52
N SER A 2 -56.35 67.41 -13.45
CA SER A 2 -55.95 66.73 -12.22
C SER A 2 -54.53 66.20 -12.36
N LEU A 3 -53.69 66.73 -11.50
CA LEU A 3 -52.25 66.37 -11.39
C LEU A 3 -52.15 65.04 -10.64
N HIS A 4 -51.67 63.97 -11.28
CA HIS A 4 -51.31 62.74 -10.61
C HIS A 4 -49.85 62.86 -10.16
N LYS A 5 -49.65 62.81 -8.85
CA LYS A 5 -48.36 62.63 -8.19
C LYS A 5 -47.91 61.18 -8.33
N ILE A 6 -46.76 60.99 -9.00
CA ILE A 6 -46.03 59.75 -9.02
C ILE A 6 -45.07 59.80 -7.83
N ILE A 7 -45.30 58.94 -6.82
CA ILE A 7 -44.39 58.71 -5.69
C ILE A 7 -43.45 57.60 -6.15
N SER A 8 -42.17 57.99 -6.43
CA SER A 8 -41.08 57.06 -6.69
C SER A 8 -40.57 56.51 -5.36
N LEU A 9 -40.84 55.23 -5.12
CA LEU A 9 -40.31 54.51 -3.97
C LEU A 9 -38.88 54.07 -4.32
N CYS A 10 -37.86 54.79 -3.87
CA CYS A 10 -36.46 54.32 -3.86
C CYS A 10 -36.31 53.24 -2.77
N LEU A 11 -36.32 51.98 -3.18
CA LEU A 11 -35.80 50.91 -2.34
C LEU A 11 -34.26 50.98 -2.34
N SER A 12 -33.68 51.53 -1.28
CA SER A 12 -32.27 51.44 -1.02
C SER A 12 -32.01 50.01 -0.48
N THR A 13 -31.58 49.10 -1.36
CA THR A 13 -30.93 47.86 -0.95
C THR A 13 -29.57 48.23 -0.36
N LEU A 14 -29.46 48.21 0.98
CA LEU A 14 -28.18 48.15 1.64
C LEU A 14 -27.58 46.77 1.29
N LEU A 15 -26.66 46.74 0.35
CA LEU A 15 -25.71 45.67 0.26
C LEU A 15 -24.81 45.79 1.50
N TRP A 16 -25.00 44.89 2.44
CA TRP A 16 -23.99 44.62 3.42
C TRP A 16 -22.88 43.83 2.70
N THR A 17 -21.90 44.55 2.18
CA THR A 17 -20.61 43.93 1.87
C THR A 17 -19.99 43.66 3.19
N THR A 18 -20.00 42.41 3.64
CA THR A 18 -19.04 41.93 4.64
C THR A 18 -17.67 42.18 4.01
N LEU A 19 -16.95 43.19 4.52
CA LEU A 19 -15.52 43.26 4.30
C LEU A 19 -14.97 41.95 4.93
N VAL A 20 -14.61 41.00 4.09
CA VAL A 20 -13.65 39.98 4.51
C VAL A 20 -12.36 40.77 4.70
N VAL A 21 -12.00 41.04 5.93
CA VAL A 21 -10.70 41.61 6.27
C VAL A 21 -9.73 40.45 5.99
N ALA A 22 -9.04 40.51 4.86
CA ALA A 22 -7.96 39.58 4.60
C ALA A 22 -6.97 39.69 5.75
N GLN A 23 -6.56 38.56 6.29
CA GLN A 23 -5.55 38.54 7.34
C GLN A 23 -4.29 39.24 6.84
N THR A 24 -3.67 40.01 7.70
CA THR A 24 -2.51 40.82 7.36
C THR A 24 -1.32 39.90 7.11
N GLU A 25 -0.55 40.14 6.04
CA GLU A 25 0.67 39.39 5.76
C GLU A 25 1.66 39.54 6.93
N PRO A 26 2.25 38.44 7.43
CA PRO A 26 3.19 38.48 8.54
C PRO A 26 4.42 39.34 8.20
N PRO A 27 4.89 40.20 9.14
CA PRO A 27 6.10 40.98 8.94
C PRO A 27 7.34 40.07 8.92
N SER A 28 8.30 40.41 8.06
CA SER A 28 9.53 39.60 7.87
C SER A 28 10.67 40.02 8.81
N ASP A 29 10.46 41.01 9.66
CA ASP A 29 11.48 41.61 10.51
C ASP A 29 11.30 41.29 12.02
N ILE A 30 10.31 40.48 12.36
CA ILE A 30 10.06 40.00 13.73
C ILE A 30 10.11 38.47 13.79
N GLN A 31 10.61 37.89 14.89
CA GLN A 31 10.81 36.45 15.05
C GLN A 31 10.42 36.01 16.46
N LEU A 32 10.44 34.68 16.68
CA LEU A 32 10.23 34.03 17.98
C LEU A 32 8.95 34.48 18.68
N ASP A 33 9.06 34.88 19.96
CA ASP A 33 7.92 35.30 20.78
C ASP A 33 7.21 36.50 20.18
N GLU A 34 7.93 37.47 19.60
CA GLU A 34 7.33 38.64 18.98
C GLU A 34 6.49 38.28 17.78
N LEU A 35 6.96 37.33 16.94
CA LEU A 35 6.20 36.83 15.80
C LEU A 35 5.00 36.00 16.25
N ARG A 36 5.15 35.13 17.29
CA ARG A 36 4.02 34.35 17.81
C ARG A 36 2.95 35.26 18.43
N ASP A 37 3.34 36.29 19.16
CA ASP A 37 2.40 37.28 19.69
C ASP A 37 1.69 38.03 18.57
N TRP A 38 2.43 38.49 17.54
CA TRP A 38 1.86 39.16 16.39
C TRP A 38 0.87 38.25 15.63
N LEU A 39 1.22 36.96 15.40
CA LEU A 39 0.33 36.02 14.75
C LEU A 39 -0.95 35.80 15.56
N ARG A 40 -0.85 35.65 16.87
CA ARG A 40 -2.02 35.54 17.78
C ARG A 40 -2.94 36.75 17.66
N GLU A 41 -2.40 37.96 17.73
CA GLU A 41 -3.17 39.22 17.68
C GLU A 41 -3.82 39.44 16.31
N ASN A 42 -3.17 39.05 15.21
CA ASN A 42 -3.62 39.39 13.84
C ASN A 42 -4.28 38.23 13.10
N TRP A 43 -4.16 36.99 13.60
CA TRP A 43 -4.69 35.81 12.95
C TRP A 43 -5.67 35.01 13.80
N HIS A 44 -5.79 35.31 15.11
CA HIS A 44 -6.66 34.58 16.03
C HIS A 44 -7.56 35.53 16.83
N GLU A 45 -7.01 36.53 17.55
CA GLU A 45 -7.79 37.42 18.37
C GLU A 45 -8.72 38.32 17.51
N GLY A 46 -10.01 38.23 17.78
CA GLY A 46 -11.03 38.98 17.04
C GLY A 46 -11.46 38.33 15.69
N TYR A 47 -10.82 37.24 15.30
CA TYR A 47 -11.17 36.44 14.13
C TYR A 47 -11.79 35.10 14.52
N HIS A 48 -11.25 34.46 15.57
CA HIS A 48 -11.71 33.16 16.01
C HIS A 48 -13.11 33.25 16.63
N ASP A 49 -14.08 32.64 15.99
CA ASP A 49 -15.44 32.45 16.49
C ASP A 49 -15.56 31.11 17.19
N GLY A 50 -15.71 31.12 18.51
CA GLY A 50 -15.90 29.92 19.29
C GLY A 50 -17.23 29.23 19.02
N LEU A 51 -17.21 28.19 18.20
CA LEU A 51 -18.43 27.44 17.81
C LEU A 51 -19.06 26.64 18.95
N GLY A 52 -18.26 26.31 19.97
CA GLY A 52 -18.59 25.30 20.97
C GLY A 52 -18.51 23.87 20.41
N TYR A 53 -18.09 22.95 21.26
CA TYR A 53 -17.61 21.61 20.88
C TYR A 53 -18.58 20.79 20.00
N ASN A 54 -19.87 20.86 20.27
CA ASN A 54 -20.84 20.11 19.47
C ASN A 54 -20.94 20.64 18.04
N GLN A 55 -20.95 21.96 17.86
CA GLN A 55 -21.03 22.58 16.54
C GLN A 55 -19.72 22.37 15.78
N ALA A 56 -18.57 22.51 16.43
CA ALA A 56 -17.26 22.25 15.84
C ALA A 56 -17.17 20.82 15.26
N ARG A 57 -17.62 19.82 16.01
CA ARG A 57 -17.67 18.43 15.52
C ARG A 57 -18.65 18.24 14.35
N MET A 58 -19.82 18.90 14.40
CA MET A 58 -20.78 18.83 13.29
C MET A 58 -20.17 19.41 12.01
N GLN A 59 -19.46 20.53 12.09
CA GLN A 59 -18.76 21.11 10.95
C GLN A 59 -17.61 20.22 10.48
N MET A 60 -16.83 19.68 11.39
CA MET A 60 -15.73 18.77 11.08
C MET A 60 -16.24 17.55 10.26
N TYR A 61 -17.25 16.83 10.74
CA TYR A 61 -17.74 15.63 10.08
C TYR A 61 -18.58 15.89 8.83
N GLY A 62 -19.28 17.01 8.77
CA GLY A 62 -20.26 17.29 7.72
C GLY A 62 -19.70 18.14 6.58
N TYR A 63 -18.61 18.83 6.79
CA TYR A 63 -18.10 19.79 5.83
C TYR A 63 -16.57 19.88 5.75
N ILE A 64 -15.88 20.08 6.89
CA ILE A 64 -14.46 20.40 6.88
C ILE A 64 -13.60 19.20 6.50
N ASP A 65 -13.74 18.10 7.21
CA ASP A 65 -13.04 16.84 6.96
C ASP A 65 -13.90 15.84 6.16
N ASN A 66 -14.89 16.36 5.43
CA ASN A 66 -15.74 15.60 4.55
C ASN A 66 -15.30 15.83 3.10
N PHE A 67 -14.75 14.79 2.49
CA PHE A 67 -14.31 14.78 1.11
C PHE A 67 -15.06 13.65 0.38
N ASP A 68 -15.74 13.98 -0.72
CA ASP A 68 -16.53 13.05 -1.52
C ASP A 68 -17.57 12.23 -0.71
N ASP A 69 -18.23 12.90 0.27
CA ASP A 69 -19.18 12.31 1.21
C ASP A 69 -18.56 11.29 2.20
N GLU A 70 -17.25 11.22 2.31
CA GLU A 70 -16.54 10.37 3.28
C GLU A 70 -15.74 11.21 4.28
N ILE A 71 -15.58 10.67 5.49
CA ILE A 71 -14.64 11.16 6.50
C ILE A 71 -13.61 10.09 6.79
N GLU A 72 -12.35 10.51 6.91
CA GLU A 72 -11.22 9.62 7.12
C GLU A 72 -10.61 9.80 8.52
N CYS A 73 -10.20 8.69 9.12
CA CYS A 73 -9.46 8.70 10.39
C CYS A 73 -8.01 9.12 10.18
N VAL A 74 -7.60 10.21 10.81
CA VAL A 74 -6.23 10.76 10.73
C VAL A 74 -5.12 9.74 11.02
N TYR A 75 -5.35 8.76 11.90
CA TYR A 75 -4.31 7.80 12.30
C TYR A 75 -4.33 6.48 11.53
N THR A 76 -5.42 6.12 10.87
CA THR A 76 -5.52 4.75 10.32
C THR A 76 -5.99 4.66 8.88
N GLY A 77 -6.43 5.76 8.27
CA GLY A 77 -7.04 5.72 6.95
C GLY A 77 -8.40 5.04 6.91
N PHE A 78 -9.01 4.73 8.05
CA PHE A 78 -10.36 4.18 8.10
C PHE A 78 -11.36 5.23 7.64
N THR A 79 -12.20 4.89 6.65
CA THR A 79 -13.23 5.78 6.13
C THR A 79 -14.63 5.34 6.51
N GLN A 80 -15.53 6.29 6.61
CA GLN A 80 -16.97 6.07 6.68
C GLN A 80 -17.73 7.23 6.04
N ASP A 81 -19.02 7.00 5.75
CA ASP A 81 -19.91 8.06 5.24
C ASP A 81 -19.85 9.29 6.16
N GLY A 82 -19.61 10.45 5.58
CA GLY A 82 -19.63 11.74 6.24
C GLY A 82 -21.05 12.24 6.51
N GLY A 83 -21.18 13.33 7.24
CA GLY A 83 -22.47 13.99 7.48
C GLY A 83 -22.51 14.78 8.78
N TYR A 84 -23.53 15.63 8.92
CA TYR A 84 -23.74 16.46 10.11
C TYR A 84 -24.31 15.63 11.29
N VAL A 85 -23.60 14.59 11.69
CA VAL A 85 -23.99 13.74 12.83
C VAL A 85 -23.17 14.07 14.06
N THR A 86 -23.82 14.09 15.22
CA THR A 86 -23.17 14.45 16.48
C THR A 86 -22.20 13.38 16.97
N TYR A 87 -22.42 12.13 16.56
CA TYR A 87 -21.60 10.97 16.92
C TYR A 87 -21.53 9.98 15.76
N PRO A 88 -20.67 10.18 14.77
CA PRO A 88 -20.36 9.10 13.85
C PRO A 88 -19.65 7.99 14.63
N ASN A 89 -20.04 6.75 14.37
CA ASN A 89 -19.47 5.57 15.00
C ASN A 89 -19.09 4.58 13.88
N PRO A 90 -17.85 4.12 13.83
CA PRO A 90 -16.83 4.10 14.91
C PRO A 90 -15.92 5.34 15.00
N ILE A 91 -16.01 6.31 14.10
CA ILE A 91 -15.24 7.55 14.17
C ILE A 91 -15.73 8.45 15.31
N ASN A 92 -14.82 9.07 16.02
CA ASN A 92 -15.03 10.15 16.98
C ASN A 92 -14.07 11.31 16.73
N ALA A 93 -14.12 12.36 17.53
CA ALA A 93 -13.20 13.48 17.45
C ALA A 93 -11.93 13.20 18.27
N GLU A 94 -10.81 13.26 17.63
CA GLU A 94 -9.49 13.32 18.24
C GLU A 94 -9.12 14.77 18.53
N HIS A 95 -8.45 15.01 19.66
CA HIS A 95 -7.76 16.25 19.95
C HIS A 95 -6.27 16.03 19.82
N ILE A 96 -5.65 16.62 18.83
CA ILE A 96 -4.20 16.53 18.58
C ILE A 96 -3.43 16.93 19.84
N VAL A 97 -3.77 18.07 20.45
CA VAL A 97 -3.33 18.42 21.81
C VAL A 97 -4.37 17.87 22.80
N PRO A 98 -4.00 16.96 23.71
CA PRO A 98 -4.96 16.28 24.58
C PRO A 98 -5.77 17.26 25.44
N GLN A 99 -7.10 17.05 25.51
CA GLN A 99 -8.00 17.90 26.29
C GLN A 99 -7.61 18.04 27.77
N SER A 100 -6.95 17.03 28.33
CA SER A 100 -6.50 17.06 29.71
C SER A 100 -5.42 18.12 29.97
N PHE A 101 -4.66 18.51 28.95
CA PHE A 101 -3.59 19.51 29.09
C PHE A 101 -4.14 20.90 29.31
N PHE A 102 -5.30 21.22 28.74
CA PHE A 102 -5.99 22.50 28.93
C PHE A 102 -7.32 22.36 29.71
N SER A 103 -7.48 21.29 30.50
CA SER A 103 -8.66 21.05 31.34
C SER A 103 -9.99 21.09 30.59
N SER A 104 -9.98 20.73 29.31
CA SER A 104 -11.14 20.78 28.38
C SER A 104 -11.78 22.18 28.29
N ALA A 105 -11.00 23.24 28.49
CA ALA A 105 -11.49 24.63 28.47
C ALA A 105 -11.79 25.08 27.02
N GLU A 106 -12.81 25.93 26.89
CA GLU A 106 -13.08 26.66 25.66
C GLU A 106 -12.23 27.95 25.62
N PRO A 107 -11.85 28.41 24.42
CA PRO A 107 -12.22 27.96 23.09
C PRO A 107 -11.39 26.76 22.57
N MET A 108 -10.30 26.40 23.21
CA MET A 108 -9.37 25.34 22.79
C MET A 108 -10.05 24.01 22.49
N LYS A 109 -11.05 23.63 23.31
CA LYS A 109 -11.77 22.36 23.11
C LYS A 109 -12.55 22.28 21.80
N SER A 110 -12.99 23.42 21.30
CA SER A 110 -13.78 23.54 20.08
C SER A 110 -13.00 24.06 18.88
N ASP A 111 -11.72 24.36 19.05
CA ASP A 111 -10.87 24.79 17.95
C ASP A 111 -10.63 23.66 16.94
N ILE A 112 -11.12 23.85 15.71
CA ILE A 112 -11.13 22.79 14.70
C ILE A 112 -9.74 22.50 14.17
N PHE A 113 -8.78 23.41 14.31
CA PHE A 113 -7.39 23.13 13.89
C PHE A 113 -6.76 21.97 14.66
N ILE A 114 -7.18 21.74 15.92
CA ILE A 114 -6.71 20.60 16.70
C ILE A 114 -7.69 19.43 16.75
N LEU A 115 -8.84 19.54 16.09
CA LEU A 115 -9.81 18.46 15.99
C LEU A 115 -9.62 17.70 14.68
N ARG A 116 -9.60 16.36 14.75
CA ARG A 116 -9.54 15.47 13.58
C ARG A 116 -10.51 14.31 13.76
N PRO A 117 -11.12 13.82 12.66
CA PRO A 117 -11.84 12.55 12.71
C PRO A 117 -10.88 11.41 13.06
N CYS A 118 -11.27 10.53 13.97
CA CYS A 118 -10.43 9.41 14.37
C CYS A 118 -11.26 8.19 14.76
N HIS A 119 -10.82 7.01 14.36
CA HIS A 119 -11.42 5.77 14.83
C HIS A 119 -11.25 5.62 16.34
N GLY A 120 -12.35 5.34 17.08
CA GLY A 120 -12.36 5.34 18.54
C GLY A 120 -11.31 4.45 19.21
N ASN A 121 -10.96 3.32 18.57
CA ASN A 121 -9.91 2.44 19.09
C ASN A 121 -8.51 3.04 18.89
N ALA A 122 -8.25 3.72 17.76
CA ALA A 122 -6.98 4.41 17.52
C ALA A 122 -6.83 5.59 18.46
N ASN A 123 -7.87 6.41 18.63
CA ASN A 123 -7.90 7.51 19.58
C ASN A 123 -7.62 7.01 21.03
N SER A 124 -8.27 5.91 21.44
CA SER A 124 -8.01 5.30 22.74
C SER A 124 -6.60 4.74 22.88
N ALA A 125 -6.01 4.21 21.81
CA ALA A 125 -4.64 3.70 21.81
C ALA A 125 -3.62 4.85 21.88
N ARG A 126 -3.85 5.95 21.15
CA ARG A 126 -3.03 7.16 21.23
C ARG A 126 -3.09 7.74 22.64
N SER A 127 -4.29 7.90 23.23
CA SER A 127 -4.45 8.48 24.57
C SER A 127 -3.80 9.87 24.68
N ASN A 128 -2.99 10.10 25.70
CA ASN A 128 -2.21 11.34 25.89
C ASN A 128 -0.71 11.13 25.62
N ASN A 129 -0.36 10.10 24.84
CA ASN A 129 1.05 9.89 24.53
C ASN A 129 1.58 11.03 23.65
N PRO A 130 2.77 11.55 23.92
CA PRO A 130 3.40 12.52 23.05
C PRO A 130 3.65 11.95 21.65
N PHE A 131 3.69 12.84 20.69
CA PHE A 131 4.12 12.52 19.34
C PHE A 131 5.64 12.45 19.26
N GLY A 132 6.13 11.58 18.40
CA GLY A 132 7.56 11.39 18.15
C GLY A 132 7.83 10.14 17.34
N GLU A 133 9.07 9.97 16.94
CA GLU A 133 9.52 8.78 16.20
C GLU A 133 9.48 7.54 17.08
N VAL A 134 9.04 6.43 16.50
CA VAL A 134 8.93 5.12 17.12
C VAL A 134 9.87 4.14 16.41
N ASN A 135 10.52 3.27 17.15
CA ASN A 135 11.33 2.21 16.56
C ASN A 135 10.43 1.07 16.06
N ASP A 136 10.37 0.85 14.76
CA ASP A 136 9.56 -0.14 14.05
C ASP A 136 9.69 -1.54 14.63
N GLY A 137 10.90 -1.95 15.00
CA GLY A 137 11.20 -3.28 15.56
C GLY A 137 10.49 -3.55 16.90
N SER A 138 9.98 -2.51 17.57
CA SER A 138 9.25 -2.60 18.84
C SER A 138 7.83 -2.01 18.76
N ALA A 139 7.40 -1.60 17.58
CA ALA A 139 6.16 -0.89 17.36
C ALA A 139 4.93 -1.81 17.46
N GLN A 140 3.87 -1.25 18.00
CA GLN A 140 2.50 -1.70 17.79
C GLN A 140 1.90 -0.82 16.69
N TRP A 141 1.47 -1.45 15.62
CA TRP A 141 0.95 -0.81 14.42
C TRP A 141 -0.56 -0.65 14.46
N PHE A 142 -1.07 0.47 13.94
CA PHE A 142 -2.49 0.80 13.92
C PHE A 142 -2.89 1.32 12.52
N GLY A 143 -3.73 0.59 11.82
CA GLY A 143 -4.14 0.92 10.47
C GLY A 143 -5.40 0.18 10.06
N ILE A 144 -5.53 -0.12 8.76
CA ILE A 144 -6.65 -0.85 8.20
C ILE A 144 -6.20 -2.02 7.32
N ILE A 145 -7.05 -3.06 7.28
CA ILE A 145 -6.99 -4.11 6.25
C ILE A 145 -8.36 -4.10 5.53
N GLY A 146 -8.33 -3.79 4.22
CA GLY A 146 -9.56 -3.31 3.57
C GLY A 146 -10.02 -2.07 4.33
N ASN A 147 -11.28 -1.81 4.50
CA ASN A 147 -11.72 -0.69 5.37
C ASN A 147 -12.08 -1.19 6.79
N THR A 148 -11.25 -2.03 7.40
CA THR A 148 -11.47 -2.55 8.76
C THR A 148 -10.30 -2.17 9.65
N TYR A 149 -10.57 -1.44 10.73
CA TYR A 149 -9.57 -1.11 11.74
C TYR A 149 -8.83 -2.36 12.22
N THR A 150 -7.53 -2.28 12.22
CA THR A 150 -6.63 -3.37 12.62
C THR A 150 -5.49 -2.84 13.48
N SER A 151 -5.07 -3.61 14.47
CA SER A 151 -3.82 -3.36 15.19
C SER A 151 -3.00 -4.64 15.27
N GLN A 152 -1.68 -4.55 15.04
CA GLN A 152 -0.80 -5.70 14.99
C GLN A 152 0.61 -5.35 15.48
N GLY A 153 1.35 -6.37 15.94
CA GLY A 153 2.73 -6.21 16.41
C GLY A 153 3.79 -6.47 15.34
N ASN A 154 3.39 -6.98 14.18
CA ASN A 154 4.30 -7.16 13.05
C ASN A 154 4.17 -5.96 12.12
N MET A 155 5.29 -5.48 11.59
CA MET A 155 5.33 -4.41 10.60
C MET A 155 4.50 -4.80 9.36
N PRO A 156 3.55 -3.97 8.94
CA PRO A 156 2.81 -4.20 7.70
C PRO A 156 3.66 -3.85 6.47
N ALA A 157 3.37 -4.47 5.31
CA ALA A 157 4.13 -4.22 4.08
C ALA A 157 3.99 -2.79 3.55
N ASN A 158 2.90 -2.10 3.93
CA ASN A 158 2.61 -0.71 3.59
C ASN A 158 2.59 0.14 4.85
N HIS A 159 3.65 0.03 5.64
CA HIS A 159 3.76 0.63 6.98
C HIS A 159 3.60 2.15 6.97
N GLU A 160 3.96 2.83 5.91
CA GLU A 160 3.80 4.28 5.72
C GLU A 160 2.36 4.78 5.90
N TYR A 161 1.36 3.91 5.69
CA TYR A 161 -0.06 4.22 5.93
C TYR A 161 -0.56 3.82 7.31
N TRP A 162 0.33 3.42 8.22
CA TRP A 162 -0.03 2.98 9.56
C TRP A 162 0.58 3.90 10.62
N SER A 163 -0.16 4.16 11.67
CA SER A 163 0.40 4.80 12.86
C SER A 163 1.06 3.77 13.76
N GLU A 164 2.00 4.23 14.56
CA GLU A 164 2.81 3.41 15.43
C GLU A 164 2.77 3.84 16.89
N LYS A 165 3.05 2.90 17.78
CA LYS A 165 3.19 3.16 19.21
C LYS A 165 4.24 2.27 19.84
N SER A 166 5.19 2.86 20.55
CA SER A 166 6.12 2.14 21.43
C SER A 166 6.61 3.06 22.53
N GLY A 167 6.96 2.51 23.68
CA GLY A 167 7.55 3.25 24.80
C GLY A 167 6.72 4.41 25.36
N GLY A 168 5.44 4.50 25.00
CA GLY A 168 4.58 5.63 25.40
C GLY A 168 4.64 6.80 24.43
N VAL A 169 5.20 6.64 23.25
CA VAL A 169 5.24 7.59 22.14
C VAL A 169 4.27 7.14 21.06
N TRP A 170 3.66 8.07 20.35
CA TRP A 170 2.79 7.84 19.21
C TRP A 170 3.36 8.50 17.97
N GLU A 171 3.49 7.73 16.91
CA GLU A 171 3.88 8.19 15.59
C GLU A 171 2.69 8.07 14.64
N PRO A 172 2.24 9.15 14.01
CA PRO A 172 1.15 9.11 13.04
C PRO A 172 1.64 8.57 11.68
N ARG A 173 0.69 8.24 10.79
CA ARG A 173 0.98 7.92 9.38
C ARG A 173 1.80 9.04 8.74
N GLU A 174 2.67 8.68 7.80
CA GLU A 174 3.58 9.63 7.14
C GLU A 174 2.85 10.86 6.57
N GLU A 175 1.76 10.65 5.85
CA GLU A 175 0.98 11.70 5.17
C GLU A 175 0.23 12.67 6.08
N HIS A 176 0.35 12.54 7.39
CA HIS A 176 -0.28 13.43 8.38
C HIS A 176 0.69 13.95 9.43
N LYS A 177 1.98 13.64 9.30
CA LYS A 177 2.99 14.11 10.23
C LYS A 177 3.10 15.64 10.21
N GLY A 178 3.18 16.23 9.03
CA GLY A 178 3.22 17.69 8.85
C GLY A 178 1.95 18.39 9.31
N ASP A 179 0.78 17.86 8.94
CA ASP A 179 -0.52 18.37 9.39
C ASP A 179 -0.62 18.47 10.90
N ILE A 180 -0.18 17.41 11.59
CA ILE A 180 -0.19 17.33 13.05
C ILE A 180 0.82 18.32 13.65
N ALA A 181 2.01 18.39 13.09
CA ALA A 181 3.03 19.33 13.52
C ALA A 181 2.55 20.79 13.41
N ARG A 182 2.01 21.19 12.24
CA ARG A 182 1.46 22.54 12.02
C ARG A 182 0.25 22.85 12.92
N SER A 183 -0.55 21.84 13.25
CA SER A 183 -1.65 21.98 14.21
C SER A 183 -1.14 22.21 15.65
N ILE A 184 -0.04 21.56 16.03
CA ILE A 184 0.59 21.73 17.34
C ILE A 184 1.25 23.11 17.44
N PHE A 185 2.06 23.52 16.44
CA PHE A 185 2.66 24.86 16.42
C PHE A 185 1.60 25.95 16.46
N TYR A 186 0.52 25.82 15.68
CA TYR A 186 -0.63 26.72 15.75
C TYR A 186 -1.18 26.82 17.17
N PHE A 187 -1.47 25.68 17.79
CA PHE A 187 -2.08 25.66 19.11
C PHE A 187 -1.24 26.39 20.17
N TYR A 188 0.06 26.11 20.21
CA TYR A 188 0.96 26.77 21.17
C TYR A 188 1.26 28.23 20.85
N THR A 189 1.06 28.64 19.59
CA THR A 189 1.10 30.05 19.19
C THR A 189 -0.16 30.80 19.66
N MET A 190 -1.35 30.20 19.47
CA MET A 190 -2.62 30.88 19.74
C MET A 190 -3.02 30.84 21.23
N TYR A 191 -2.54 29.84 21.97
CA TYR A 191 -2.90 29.61 23.38
C TYR A 191 -1.69 29.46 24.33
N PRO A 192 -0.74 30.40 24.35
CA PRO A 192 0.51 30.23 25.09
C PRO A 192 0.32 30.07 26.61
N ASP A 193 -0.71 30.66 27.18
CA ASP A 193 -0.98 30.62 28.63
C ASP A 193 -1.86 29.44 29.07
N ALA A 194 -2.35 28.66 28.14
CA ALA A 194 -3.40 27.67 28.41
C ALA A 194 -2.87 26.27 28.71
N VAL A 195 -1.64 25.98 28.33
CA VAL A 195 -1.02 24.65 28.41
C VAL A 195 0.43 24.75 28.84
N GLY A 196 0.98 23.62 29.29
CA GLY A 196 2.39 23.49 29.59
C GLY A 196 3.31 23.66 28.37
N ASP A 197 4.48 23.11 28.44
CA ASP A 197 5.47 23.20 27.39
C ASP A 197 5.07 22.32 26.17
N ILE A 198 5.34 22.80 24.96
CA ILE A 198 5.06 22.08 23.70
C ILE A 198 5.73 20.69 23.69
N SER A 199 6.87 20.52 24.36
CA SER A 199 7.57 19.26 24.49
C SER A 199 6.77 18.15 25.21
N GLU A 200 5.71 18.53 25.96
CA GLU A 200 4.79 17.55 26.54
C GLU A 200 3.91 16.85 25.48
N VAL A 201 3.73 17.50 24.31
CA VAL A 201 2.95 16.97 23.19
C VAL A 201 3.86 16.36 22.13
N GLY A 202 5.04 16.91 21.92
CA GLY A 202 6.04 16.41 20.98
C GLY A 202 7.32 17.23 21.04
N ASN A 203 8.45 16.59 20.75
CA ASN A 203 9.72 17.31 20.64
C ASN A 203 9.66 18.29 19.46
N THR A 204 10.02 19.55 19.68
CA THR A 204 9.91 20.61 18.67
C THR A 204 10.73 20.33 17.42
N SER A 205 11.95 19.79 17.55
CA SER A 205 12.79 19.43 16.40
C SER A 205 12.18 18.29 15.59
N THR A 206 11.59 17.27 16.23
CA THR A 206 10.87 16.20 15.54
C THR A 206 9.64 16.74 14.83
N LEU A 207 8.83 17.58 15.48
CA LEU A 207 7.66 18.21 14.86
C LEU A 207 8.06 19.08 13.66
N TYR A 208 9.19 19.77 13.75
CA TYR A 208 9.68 20.56 12.65
C TYR A 208 10.17 19.69 11.48
N GLN A 209 10.87 18.59 11.78
CA GLN A 209 11.25 17.63 10.72
C GLN A 209 10.01 17.09 10.00
N TRP A 210 8.97 16.71 10.74
CA TRP A 210 7.70 16.28 10.15
C TRP A 210 7.05 17.35 9.27
N HIS A 211 7.12 18.61 9.72
CA HIS A 211 6.64 19.74 8.93
C HIS A 211 7.37 19.87 7.58
N LEU A 212 8.67 19.56 7.54
CA LEU A 212 9.47 19.61 6.32
C LEU A 212 9.24 18.38 5.42
N ASP A 213 9.12 17.19 6.02
CA ASP A 213 8.99 15.92 5.30
C ASP A 213 7.59 15.73 4.71
N ASP A 214 6.57 16.30 5.38
CA ASP A 214 5.18 16.33 4.93
C ASP A 214 4.72 17.80 4.74
N PRO A 215 5.11 18.42 3.61
CA PRO A 215 4.79 19.81 3.32
C PRO A 215 3.29 20.00 3.06
N VAL A 216 2.82 21.25 3.23
CA VAL A 216 1.42 21.62 2.99
C VAL A 216 0.97 21.16 1.61
N ASP A 217 -0.08 20.36 1.58
CA ASP A 217 -0.72 19.88 0.38
C ASP A 217 -2.03 20.61 0.06
N ALA A 218 -2.67 20.23 -1.06
CA ALA A 218 -3.92 20.85 -1.49
C ALA A 218 -5.10 20.54 -0.54
N VAL A 219 -5.09 19.39 0.12
CA VAL A 219 -6.16 18.96 1.04
C VAL A 219 -6.07 19.74 2.33
N GLU A 220 -4.88 19.92 2.87
CA GLU A 220 -4.66 20.75 4.05
C GLU A 220 -4.98 22.23 3.78
N GLY A 221 -4.59 22.76 2.62
CA GLY A 221 -4.96 24.11 2.18
C GLY A 221 -6.47 24.29 2.09
N GLU A 222 -7.19 23.36 1.45
CA GLU A 222 -8.65 23.37 1.39
C GLU A 222 -9.29 23.27 2.78
N ARG A 223 -8.71 22.45 3.66
CA ARG A 223 -9.15 22.35 5.05
C ARG A 223 -9.01 23.66 5.80
N ASN A 224 -7.91 24.39 5.61
CA ASN A 224 -7.68 25.71 6.17
C ASN A 224 -8.77 26.71 5.72
N ASP A 225 -9.10 26.74 4.42
CA ASP A 225 -10.17 27.54 3.85
C ASP A 225 -11.55 27.21 4.44
N LYS A 226 -11.85 25.91 4.55
CA LYS A 226 -13.11 25.42 5.14
C LYS A 226 -13.25 25.81 6.61
N ILE A 227 -12.17 25.72 7.39
CA ILE A 227 -12.15 26.12 8.79
C ILE A 227 -12.40 27.64 8.91
N GLU A 228 -11.71 28.45 8.13
CA GLU A 228 -11.95 29.90 8.11
C GLU A 228 -13.42 30.23 7.88
N SER A 229 -14.06 29.57 6.94
CA SER A 229 -15.46 29.79 6.61
C SER A 229 -16.42 29.52 7.78
N GLN A 230 -16.02 28.71 8.76
CA GLN A 230 -16.84 28.29 9.90
C GLN A 230 -16.39 28.91 11.23
N GLN A 231 -15.08 29.02 11.43
CA GLN A 231 -14.46 29.45 12.68
C GLN A 231 -13.89 30.87 12.61
N GLY A 232 -13.73 31.40 11.40
CA GLY A 232 -13.35 32.80 11.15
C GLY A 232 -11.86 33.08 11.12
N ASN A 233 -11.00 32.17 11.56
CA ASN A 233 -9.55 32.32 11.54
C ASN A 233 -8.87 31.21 10.72
N ARG A 234 -7.60 31.43 10.37
CA ARG A 234 -6.75 30.49 9.62
C ARG A 234 -5.56 30.04 10.44
N ASN A 235 -4.95 28.93 10.06
CA ASN A 235 -3.66 28.53 10.55
C ASN A 235 -2.56 29.21 9.69
N PRO A 236 -1.78 30.14 10.25
CA PRO A 236 -0.74 30.83 9.51
C PRO A 236 0.38 29.90 9.00
N TYR A 237 0.63 28.80 9.68
CA TYR A 237 1.65 27.81 9.30
C TYR A 237 1.24 26.93 8.12
N VAL A 238 -0.02 26.97 7.70
CA VAL A 238 -0.50 26.39 6.45
C VAL A 238 -0.35 27.37 5.29
N ASP A 239 -0.68 28.65 5.53
CA ASP A 239 -0.59 29.69 4.50
C ASP A 239 0.86 30.13 4.24
N TYR A 240 1.68 30.15 5.27
CA TYR A 240 3.10 30.55 5.24
C TYR A 240 3.94 29.54 6.04
N PRO A 241 4.26 28.37 5.46
CA PRO A 241 4.96 27.31 6.15
C PRO A 241 6.30 27.72 6.75
N ASP A 242 7.04 28.59 6.09
CA ASP A 242 8.34 29.10 6.55
C ASP A 242 8.27 29.82 7.90
N LEU A 243 7.09 30.33 8.30
CA LEU A 243 6.90 30.95 9.61
C LEU A 243 7.11 30.01 10.80
N VAL A 244 7.03 28.70 10.60
CA VAL A 244 7.34 27.75 11.67
C VAL A 244 8.79 27.94 12.14
N TRP A 245 9.70 28.11 11.17
CA TRP A 245 11.10 28.39 11.50
C TRP A 245 11.25 29.72 12.22
N ASP A 246 10.72 30.79 11.64
CA ASP A 246 10.85 32.15 12.16
C ASP A 246 10.24 32.30 13.56
N ALA A 247 9.14 31.57 13.83
CA ALA A 247 8.42 31.65 15.08
C ALA A 247 9.03 30.76 16.20
N TRP A 248 9.77 29.69 15.87
CA TRP A 248 10.15 28.69 16.86
C TRP A 248 11.65 28.41 16.97
N PHE A 249 12.45 28.73 15.94
CA PHE A 249 13.84 28.27 15.85
C PHE A 249 14.85 29.37 15.52
N TRP A 250 14.42 30.57 15.20
CA TRP A 250 15.25 31.66 14.67
C TRP A 250 16.51 31.94 15.49
N GLU A 251 16.41 31.90 16.82
CA GLU A 251 17.55 32.22 17.71
C GLU A 251 18.66 31.18 17.61
N GLU A 252 18.29 29.91 17.46
CA GLU A 252 19.25 28.80 17.35
C GLU A 252 20.03 28.90 16.04
N ALA A 253 19.37 29.29 14.95
CA ALA A 253 19.98 29.47 13.65
C ALA A 253 21.03 30.58 13.58
N ALA A 254 20.87 31.66 14.36
CA ALA A 254 21.73 32.84 14.32
C ALA A 254 23.10 32.64 15.00
N VAL A 255 23.26 31.60 15.81
CA VAL A 255 24.46 31.38 16.67
C VAL A 255 25.21 30.10 16.31
N ASP A 256 24.57 29.21 15.60
CA ASP A 256 25.15 27.90 15.30
C ASP A 256 26.23 27.96 14.21
N THR A 257 27.39 27.37 14.52
CA THR A 257 28.54 27.22 13.60
C THR A 257 28.90 25.77 13.40
N ASP A 258 28.27 24.86 14.10
CA ASP A 258 28.58 23.45 14.08
C ASP A 258 27.61 22.72 13.12
N GLY A 259 28.13 21.79 12.37
CA GLY A 259 27.26 20.98 11.47
C GLY A 259 26.62 19.81 12.20
N PRO A 260 25.52 19.28 11.67
CA PRO A 260 24.76 18.21 12.31
C PRO A 260 25.60 16.99 12.72
N VAL A 261 25.28 16.42 13.88
CA VAL A 261 25.89 15.16 14.33
C VAL A 261 25.15 13.99 13.70
N ILE A 262 25.83 13.31 12.80
CA ILE A 262 25.26 12.15 12.08
C ILE A 262 25.63 10.86 12.81
N THR A 263 24.64 10.00 13.06
CA THR A 263 24.80 8.68 13.65
C THR A 263 24.14 7.62 12.77
N GLY A 264 24.76 6.45 12.67
CA GLY A 264 24.24 5.35 11.87
C GLY A 264 25.21 4.17 11.86
N GLU A 265 24.76 3.04 11.35
CA GLU A 265 25.62 1.88 11.16
C GLU A 265 26.56 2.13 9.97
N GLN A 266 27.80 1.66 10.08
CA GLN A 266 28.78 1.85 9.00
C GLN A 266 28.58 0.89 7.82
N VAL A 267 27.89 -0.23 8.04
CA VAL A 267 27.63 -1.26 7.03
C VAL A 267 26.20 -1.71 7.14
N ILE A 268 25.46 -1.61 6.04
CA ILE A 268 24.11 -2.14 5.89
C ILE A 268 24.17 -3.28 4.89
N TYR A 269 23.47 -4.37 5.19
CA TYR A 269 23.33 -5.50 4.30
C TYR A 269 21.94 -5.45 3.66
N LEU A 270 21.90 -5.46 2.33
CA LEU A 270 20.67 -5.37 1.54
C LEU A 270 20.60 -6.55 0.59
N ASP A 271 19.40 -6.98 0.30
CA ASP A 271 19.15 -7.76 -0.90
C ASP A 271 19.22 -6.84 -2.13
N CYS A 272 19.62 -7.38 -3.28
CA CYS A 272 19.72 -6.56 -4.48
C CYS A 272 18.38 -6.05 -4.99
N SER A 273 17.27 -6.69 -4.62
CA SER A 273 15.90 -6.21 -4.89
C SER A 273 15.54 -4.97 -4.07
N GLU A 274 16.23 -4.75 -2.97
CA GLU A 274 16.06 -3.57 -2.11
C GLU A 274 16.92 -2.38 -2.58
N TYR A 275 17.86 -2.59 -3.49
CA TYR A 275 18.71 -1.53 -4.05
C TYR A 275 18.43 -1.34 -5.56
N PRO A 276 18.35 -0.11 -6.10
CA PRO A 276 18.49 1.17 -5.39
C PRO A 276 17.19 1.57 -4.65
N ASN A 277 17.35 2.04 -3.44
CA ASN A 277 16.24 2.58 -2.66
C ASN A 277 16.55 4.00 -2.15
N SER A 278 15.53 4.70 -1.71
CA SER A 278 15.66 6.05 -1.14
C SER A 278 15.74 6.05 0.39
N GLU A 279 15.84 4.88 1.02
CA GLU A 279 15.89 4.79 2.48
C GLU A 279 17.14 5.46 3.07
N ILE A 280 16.93 6.16 4.17
CA ILE A 280 17.95 6.82 4.94
C ILE A 280 18.23 5.99 6.18
N TYR A 281 19.42 5.40 6.25
CA TYR A 281 19.84 4.50 7.35
C TYR A 281 20.65 5.22 8.43
N ILE A 282 20.46 6.51 8.56
CA ILE A 282 21.17 7.35 9.54
C ILE A 282 20.16 8.23 10.26
N THR A 283 20.58 8.73 11.41
CA THR A 283 19.94 9.87 12.05
C THR A 283 20.91 11.02 12.15
N ALA A 284 20.39 12.24 12.06
CA ALA A 284 21.17 13.44 12.27
C ALA A 284 20.49 14.31 13.32
N THR A 285 21.27 14.90 14.20
CA THR A 285 20.78 15.80 15.27
C THR A 285 21.61 17.06 15.29
N ASP A 286 20.93 18.16 15.56
CA ASP A 286 21.56 19.46 15.70
C ASP A 286 20.83 20.30 16.75
N GLU A 287 21.55 21.21 17.44
CA GLU A 287 20.97 22.08 18.46
C GLU A 287 20.24 23.28 17.86
N SER A 288 20.55 23.64 16.63
CA SER A 288 20.04 24.82 15.93
C SER A 288 18.78 24.58 15.08
N GLY A 289 18.22 23.37 15.07
CA GLY A 289 16.95 23.09 14.42
C GLY A 289 16.99 22.03 13.32
N PRO A 290 16.18 22.18 12.27
CA PRO A 290 15.93 21.11 11.33
C PRO A 290 17.13 20.83 10.45
N ILE A 291 17.21 19.57 10.05
CA ILE A 291 18.30 19.04 9.25
C ILE A 291 17.75 18.52 7.93
N SER A 292 18.30 19.01 6.84
CA SER A 292 18.08 18.41 5.53
C SER A 292 19.13 17.33 5.29
N ILE A 293 18.72 16.11 4.97
CA ILE A 293 19.60 15.01 4.66
C ILE A 293 19.44 14.67 3.18
N THR A 294 20.56 14.67 2.47
CA THR A 294 20.67 14.18 1.11
C THR A 294 21.75 13.12 1.02
N TYR A 295 21.72 12.30 -0.01
CA TYR A 295 22.79 11.33 -0.21
C TYR A 295 23.13 11.17 -1.70
N PHE A 296 24.29 10.60 -1.94
CA PHE A 296 24.69 10.11 -3.24
C PHE A 296 25.45 8.80 -3.12
N ASP A 297 25.22 7.92 -4.07
CA ASP A 297 25.81 6.61 -4.11
C ASP A 297 27.02 6.59 -5.07
N SER A 298 28.07 5.88 -4.68
CA SER A 298 29.24 5.63 -5.50
C SER A 298 29.66 4.17 -5.40
N GLY A 299 30.00 3.57 -6.53
CA GLY A 299 30.34 2.15 -6.64
C GLY A 299 29.93 1.61 -8.00
N THR A 300 30.15 0.33 -8.19
CA THR A 300 29.71 -0.40 -9.39
C THR A 300 28.73 -1.47 -8.99
N THR A 301 27.59 -1.50 -9.62
CA THR A 301 26.58 -2.54 -9.43
C THR A 301 26.86 -3.74 -10.32
N GLY A 302 26.45 -4.93 -9.89
CA GLY A 302 26.44 -6.15 -10.67
C GLY A 302 27.13 -7.34 -10.01
N GLY A 303 26.76 -8.54 -10.48
CA GLY A 303 27.18 -9.79 -9.87
C GLY A 303 26.42 -10.09 -8.58
N CYS A 304 26.75 -11.20 -7.94
CA CYS A 304 26.02 -11.70 -6.78
C CYS A 304 26.29 -10.95 -5.47
N SER A 305 27.27 -10.08 -5.47
CA SER A 305 27.60 -9.23 -4.32
C SER A 305 28.43 -8.05 -4.80
N TYR A 306 28.06 -6.87 -4.33
CA TYR A 306 28.81 -5.65 -4.63
C TYR A 306 28.68 -4.65 -3.47
N GLU A 307 29.58 -3.68 -3.44
CA GLU A 307 29.60 -2.63 -2.43
C GLU A 307 29.24 -1.29 -3.06
N ILE A 308 28.32 -0.58 -2.42
CA ILE A 308 27.99 0.80 -2.72
C ILE A 308 28.38 1.64 -1.51
N VAL A 309 29.10 2.71 -1.72
CA VAL A 309 29.33 3.71 -0.68
C VAL A 309 28.31 4.80 -0.83
N ARG A 310 27.35 4.84 0.09
CA ARG A 310 26.36 5.91 0.23
C ARG A 310 26.93 6.99 1.11
N THR A 311 27.09 8.19 0.57
CA THR A 311 27.56 9.34 1.32
C THR A 311 26.39 10.27 1.59
N TYR A 312 26.04 10.41 2.84
CA TYR A 312 25.04 11.35 3.32
C TYR A 312 25.66 12.71 3.55
N VAL A 313 24.91 13.73 3.23
CA VAL A 313 25.22 15.13 3.54
C VAL A 313 24.06 15.67 4.35
N ALA A 314 24.29 15.98 5.59
CA ALA A 314 23.34 16.65 6.46
C ALA A 314 23.65 18.13 6.50
N VAL A 315 22.63 18.94 6.34
CA VAL A 315 22.72 20.42 6.36
C VAL A 315 21.71 20.92 7.37
N ASP A 316 22.14 21.71 8.32
CA ASP A 316 21.26 22.41 9.24
C ASP A 316 20.56 23.61 8.57
N SER A 317 19.74 24.29 9.31
CA SER A 317 18.96 25.43 8.82
C SER A 317 19.77 26.68 8.52
N VAL A 318 20.98 26.79 9.06
CA VAL A 318 21.89 27.93 8.84
C VAL A 318 22.98 27.63 7.82
N GLY A 319 22.99 26.39 7.29
CA GLY A 319 23.87 26.00 6.20
C GLY A 319 25.16 25.31 6.63
N ASN A 320 25.33 24.94 7.91
CA ASN A 320 26.45 24.10 8.31
C ASN A 320 26.22 22.68 7.84
N THR A 321 27.32 22.00 7.48
CA THR A 321 27.23 20.70 6.82
C THR A 321 28.07 19.66 7.53
N SER A 322 27.53 18.45 7.60
CA SER A 322 28.28 17.25 7.99
C SER A 322 28.10 16.14 6.96
N THR A 323 29.05 15.24 6.91
CA THR A 323 28.98 14.08 5.99
C THR A 323 29.21 12.77 6.74
N PHE A 324 28.51 11.73 6.31
CA PHE A 324 28.70 10.38 6.81
C PHE A 324 28.71 9.40 5.64
N SER A 325 29.69 8.51 5.62
CA SER A 325 29.77 7.48 4.57
C SER A 325 29.47 6.12 5.14
N GLN A 326 28.55 5.44 4.49
CA GLN A 326 28.06 4.11 4.85
C GLN A 326 28.31 3.15 3.69
N VAL A 327 28.65 1.93 4.00
CA VAL A 327 28.80 0.86 3.00
C VAL A 327 27.50 0.07 2.94
N LEU A 328 26.85 0.08 1.79
CA LEU A 328 25.75 -0.83 1.48
C LEU A 328 26.35 -2.09 0.84
N GLN A 329 26.32 -3.18 1.57
CA GLN A 329 26.75 -4.49 1.10
C GLN A 329 25.54 -5.18 0.47
N VAL A 330 25.44 -5.07 -0.84
CA VAL A 330 24.32 -5.59 -1.60
C VAL A 330 24.62 -7.02 -2.06
N MET A 331 23.73 -7.93 -1.76
CA MET A 331 23.87 -9.35 -2.12
C MET A 331 22.55 -9.85 -2.72
N ASP A 332 22.66 -10.76 -3.64
CA ASP A 332 21.53 -11.52 -4.16
C ASP A 332 21.27 -12.72 -3.23
N MET A 333 20.21 -12.64 -2.46
CA MET A 333 19.80 -13.68 -1.50
C MET A 333 18.42 -14.27 -1.83
N THR A 334 17.77 -13.77 -2.86
CA THR A 334 16.43 -14.20 -3.25
C THR A 334 16.52 -15.30 -4.33
N PRO A 335 15.76 -16.39 -4.21
CA PRO A 335 15.66 -17.38 -5.27
C PRO A 335 14.85 -16.83 -6.45
N PRO A 336 15.14 -17.30 -7.67
CA PRO A 336 14.30 -17.00 -8.82
C PRO A 336 12.87 -17.50 -8.62
N TYR A 337 11.94 -16.98 -9.42
CA TYR A 337 10.54 -17.39 -9.36
C TYR A 337 10.03 -17.83 -10.74
N PHE A 338 9.07 -18.76 -10.70
CA PHE A 338 8.42 -19.25 -11.92
C PHE A 338 7.21 -18.40 -12.27
N VAL A 339 7.08 -18.10 -13.57
CA VAL A 339 5.88 -17.50 -14.16
C VAL A 339 5.25 -18.53 -15.09
N ASN A 340 3.93 -18.64 -15.05
CA ASN A 340 3.16 -19.60 -15.84
C ASN A 340 3.63 -21.06 -15.63
N PHE A 341 3.83 -21.47 -14.37
CA PHE A 341 4.18 -22.86 -14.07
C PHE A 341 3.05 -23.78 -14.56
N PRO A 342 3.36 -24.84 -15.35
CA PRO A 342 2.34 -25.68 -15.93
C PRO A 342 1.54 -26.45 -14.88
N GLU A 343 0.23 -26.51 -15.06
CA GLU A 343 -0.66 -27.27 -14.20
C GLU A 343 -0.45 -28.78 -14.35
N ASN A 344 -0.91 -29.55 -13.36
CA ASN A 344 -0.95 -30.99 -13.46
C ASN A 344 -1.85 -31.41 -14.60
N MET A 345 -1.46 -32.46 -15.33
CA MET A 345 -2.21 -32.92 -16.50
C MET A 345 -2.42 -34.41 -16.48
N ILE A 346 -3.36 -34.85 -17.30
CA ILE A 346 -3.66 -36.26 -17.52
C ILE A 346 -3.50 -36.50 -19.04
N ILE A 347 -2.78 -37.56 -19.39
CA ILE A 347 -2.57 -37.97 -20.77
C ILE A 347 -2.84 -39.46 -20.91
N ASP A 348 -3.07 -39.93 -22.10
CA ASP A 348 -3.23 -41.36 -22.37
C ASP A 348 -1.90 -41.99 -22.82
N CYS A 349 -1.69 -43.27 -22.46
CA CYS A 349 -0.48 -43.97 -22.82
C CYS A 349 -0.40 -44.12 -24.35
N GLY A 350 0.69 -43.60 -24.95
CA GLY A 350 0.88 -43.60 -26.40
C GLY A 350 0.31 -42.39 -27.13
N GLU A 351 -0.23 -41.41 -26.43
CA GLU A 351 -0.65 -40.14 -26.99
C GLU A 351 0.56 -39.41 -27.60
N GLU A 352 0.50 -39.19 -28.92
CA GLU A 352 1.57 -38.50 -29.64
C GLU A 352 1.34 -36.99 -29.67
N GLY A 353 2.43 -36.20 -29.56
CA GLY A 353 2.39 -34.74 -29.73
C GLY A 353 2.06 -33.96 -28.47
N VAL A 354 2.11 -34.58 -27.30
CA VAL A 354 1.99 -33.86 -26.03
C VAL A 354 3.27 -33.06 -25.81
N GLU A 355 3.18 -31.73 -25.99
CA GLU A 355 4.28 -30.83 -25.66
C GLU A 355 4.20 -30.47 -24.18
N LEU A 356 5.24 -30.78 -23.41
CA LEU A 356 5.37 -30.40 -22.03
C LEU A 356 5.96 -28.98 -21.95
N GLU A 357 5.09 -28.02 -21.75
CA GLU A 357 5.51 -26.60 -21.61
C GLU A 357 6.49 -26.43 -20.45
N MET A 358 7.46 -25.54 -20.65
CA MET A 358 8.35 -25.08 -19.60
C MET A 358 7.84 -23.75 -19.07
N PRO A 359 7.89 -23.52 -17.74
CA PRO A 359 7.60 -22.21 -17.20
C PRO A 359 8.64 -21.19 -17.68
N GLU A 360 8.30 -19.92 -17.58
CA GLU A 360 9.30 -18.86 -17.61
C GLU A 360 9.90 -18.70 -16.21
N VAL A 361 11.18 -18.35 -16.15
CA VAL A 361 11.87 -18.07 -14.88
C VAL A 361 12.42 -16.65 -14.90
N PHE A 362 12.21 -15.95 -13.80
CA PHE A 362 12.71 -14.61 -13.58
C PHE A 362 13.37 -14.51 -12.22
N ASP A 363 14.31 -13.62 -12.15
CA ASP A 363 14.97 -13.19 -10.92
C ASP A 363 15.16 -11.67 -10.97
N ASP A 364 14.97 -11.01 -9.84
CA ASP A 364 15.01 -9.54 -9.79
C ASP A 364 16.44 -9.01 -9.78
N CYS A 365 17.41 -9.86 -9.49
CA CYS A 365 18.81 -9.49 -9.23
C CYS A 365 19.78 -10.00 -10.27
N SER A 366 19.55 -11.19 -10.79
CA SER A 366 20.48 -11.87 -11.69
C SER A 366 19.75 -12.66 -12.76
N SER A 367 20.48 -13.25 -13.68
CA SER A 367 19.86 -14.16 -14.65
C SER A 367 19.71 -15.56 -14.06
N ALA A 368 18.57 -16.18 -14.33
CA ALA A 368 18.26 -17.52 -13.87
C ALA A 368 18.26 -18.53 -15.00
N ILE A 369 18.74 -19.72 -14.72
CA ILE A 369 18.62 -20.89 -15.58
C ILE A 369 17.74 -21.94 -14.93
N MET A 370 17.09 -22.77 -15.74
CA MET A 370 16.28 -23.86 -15.22
C MET A 370 16.60 -25.18 -15.89
N MET A 371 16.32 -26.27 -15.18
CA MET A 371 16.39 -27.64 -15.66
C MET A 371 15.18 -28.42 -15.16
N ALA A 372 14.73 -29.37 -15.96
CA ALA A 372 13.68 -30.30 -15.57
C ALA A 372 14.26 -31.71 -15.46
N ASP A 373 13.84 -32.41 -14.43
CA ASP A 373 14.10 -33.81 -14.21
C ASP A 373 12.77 -34.57 -14.11
N GLU A 374 12.70 -35.76 -14.67
CA GLU A 374 11.48 -36.54 -14.73
C GLU A 374 11.69 -37.89 -14.05
N MET A 375 10.77 -38.23 -13.16
CA MET A 375 10.77 -39.51 -12.47
C MET A 375 9.45 -40.23 -12.74
N ILE A 376 9.54 -41.42 -13.29
CA ILE A 376 8.39 -42.29 -13.51
C ILE A 376 8.10 -43.07 -12.22
N ILE A 377 6.84 -43.02 -11.78
CA ILE A 377 6.35 -43.77 -10.60
C ILE A 377 5.32 -44.79 -11.11
N GLY A 378 5.64 -46.06 -11.01
CA GLY A 378 4.87 -47.18 -11.56
C GLY A 378 5.53 -47.81 -12.76
N ASP A 379 4.87 -48.80 -13.36
CA ASP A 379 5.37 -49.45 -14.56
C ASP A 379 5.01 -48.56 -15.79
N PRO A 380 5.95 -48.33 -16.71
CA PRO A 380 5.67 -47.52 -17.89
C PRO A 380 4.59 -48.14 -18.79
N CYS A 381 4.15 -47.42 -19.81
CA CYS A 381 3.19 -47.92 -20.78
C CYS A 381 3.42 -49.40 -21.16
N PRO A 382 2.34 -50.23 -21.23
CA PRO A 382 0.92 -49.83 -21.30
C PRO A 382 0.21 -49.62 -19.94
N ALA A 383 0.86 -49.81 -18.79
CA ALA A 383 0.23 -49.63 -17.50
C ALA A 383 0.04 -48.16 -17.15
N ALA A 384 -0.98 -47.87 -16.33
CA ALA A 384 -1.15 -46.55 -15.75
C ALA A 384 0.03 -46.21 -14.85
N HIS A 385 0.57 -45.01 -14.95
CA HIS A 385 1.69 -44.55 -14.13
C HIS A 385 1.63 -43.04 -13.93
N GLN A 386 2.55 -42.52 -13.16
CA GLN A 386 2.72 -41.09 -12.98
C GLN A 386 4.13 -40.67 -13.39
N ILE A 387 4.23 -39.47 -13.95
CA ILE A 387 5.49 -38.80 -14.17
C ILE A 387 5.54 -37.60 -13.27
N LEU A 388 6.50 -37.57 -12.34
CA LEU A 388 6.81 -36.39 -11.56
C LEU A 388 7.90 -35.63 -12.30
N ARG A 389 7.52 -34.48 -12.84
CA ARG A 389 8.44 -33.56 -13.51
C ARG A 389 8.83 -32.48 -12.53
N THR A 390 10.05 -32.51 -12.07
CA THR A 390 10.61 -31.54 -11.13
C THR A 390 11.41 -30.51 -11.89
N VAL A 391 10.94 -29.25 -11.86
CA VAL A 391 11.66 -28.13 -12.46
C VAL A 391 12.41 -27.40 -11.35
N THR A 392 13.72 -27.28 -11.52
CA THR A 392 14.59 -26.54 -10.62
C THR A 392 15.13 -25.34 -11.39
N ALA A 393 14.94 -24.15 -10.85
CA ALA A 393 15.61 -22.96 -11.33
C ALA A 393 16.71 -22.54 -10.34
N MET A 394 17.78 -22.02 -10.90
CA MET A 394 18.93 -21.51 -10.15
C MET A 394 19.41 -20.23 -10.81
N ASP A 395 19.63 -19.19 -10.01
CA ASP A 395 20.24 -17.95 -10.45
C ASP A 395 21.76 -18.06 -10.55
N GLU A 396 22.41 -16.98 -10.99
CA GLU A 396 23.88 -16.92 -11.07
C GLU A 396 24.55 -16.93 -9.70
N CYS A 397 23.79 -16.63 -8.64
CA CYS A 397 24.29 -16.52 -7.26
C CYS A 397 24.14 -17.81 -6.46
N GLY A 398 23.42 -18.78 -7.05
CA GLY A 398 23.25 -20.11 -6.48
C GLY A 398 21.98 -20.25 -5.63
N ASN A 399 21.11 -19.24 -5.60
CA ASN A 399 19.80 -19.38 -4.98
C ASN A 399 18.91 -20.24 -5.88
N THR A 400 18.09 -21.08 -5.29
CA THR A 400 17.33 -22.09 -6.05
C THR A 400 15.88 -22.15 -5.62
N ILE A 401 15.00 -22.39 -6.60
CA ILE A 401 13.62 -22.76 -6.38
C ILE A 401 13.30 -24.06 -7.11
N THR A 402 12.41 -24.86 -6.55
CA THR A 402 11.98 -26.12 -7.17
C THR A 402 10.46 -26.20 -7.13
N ALA A 403 9.86 -26.62 -8.23
CA ALA A 403 8.44 -26.92 -8.31
C ALA A 403 8.21 -28.24 -9.06
N THR A 404 7.10 -28.90 -8.79
CA THR A 404 6.80 -30.21 -9.36
C THR A 404 5.45 -30.19 -10.08
N GLN A 405 5.44 -30.65 -11.33
CA GLN A 405 4.25 -30.96 -12.10
C GLN A 405 4.01 -32.49 -12.02
N THR A 406 2.79 -32.88 -11.75
CA THR A 406 2.38 -34.29 -11.80
C THR A 406 1.62 -34.53 -13.10
N ILE A 407 2.11 -35.50 -13.89
CA ILE A 407 1.47 -35.97 -15.10
C ILE A 407 0.97 -37.38 -14.81
N ILE A 408 -0.34 -37.56 -14.89
CA ILE A 408 -0.96 -38.89 -14.76
C ILE A 408 -1.08 -39.45 -16.15
N VAL A 409 -0.49 -40.64 -16.37
CA VAL A 409 -0.61 -41.39 -17.63
C VAL A 409 -1.59 -42.52 -17.41
N ASN A 410 -2.70 -42.48 -18.10
CA ASN A 410 -3.69 -43.56 -18.07
C ASN A 410 -3.13 -44.82 -18.73
N GLU A 411 -3.68 -45.97 -18.35
CA GLU A 411 -3.32 -47.23 -19.02
C GLU A 411 -3.72 -47.18 -20.52
N TYR A 412 -2.92 -47.85 -21.31
CA TYR A 412 -3.29 -48.11 -22.72
C TYR A 412 -4.35 -49.23 -22.73
N ILE A 413 -5.54 -48.89 -23.08
CA ILE A 413 -6.60 -49.86 -23.36
C ILE A 413 -6.46 -50.21 -24.86
N GLU A 414 -5.89 -51.39 -25.15
CA GLU A 414 -5.98 -51.88 -26.53
C GLU A 414 -7.45 -51.91 -26.89
N PRO A 415 -7.81 -51.31 -28.02
CA PRO A 415 -9.16 -51.52 -28.54
C PRO A 415 -9.36 -53.04 -28.66
N SER A 416 -10.32 -53.53 -27.89
CA SER A 416 -10.68 -54.98 -27.98
C SER A 416 -10.97 -55.28 -29.44
N GLY A 417 -10.10 -56.03 -30.07
CA GLY A 417 -10.23 -56.34 -31.49
C GLY A 417 -11.65 -56.79 -31.75
N CYS A 418 -12.34 -56.13 -32.65
CA CYS A 418 -13.68 -56.51 -33.02
C CYS A 418 -13.64 -57.84 -33.76
N ASN A 419 -14.41 -58.80 -33.31
CA ASN A 419 -14.57 -60.07 -34.07
C ASN A 419 -15.09 -59.82 -35.51
N THR A 420 -15.51 -58.62 -35.80
CA THR A 420 -16.12 -58.12 -37.01
C THR A 420 -15.09 -57.47 -37.98
N ASP A 421 -13.86 -57.19 -37.53
CA ASP A 421 -12.71 -56.78 -38.33
C ASP A 421 -11.97 -58.05 -38.82
N LEU A 422 -12.44 -58.60 -39.91
CA LEU A 422 -11.99 -59.89 -40.42
C LEU A 422 -10.64 -59.84 -41.14
N ASN A 423 -10.26 -58.65 -41.65
CA ASN A 423 -9.00 -58.45 -42.31
C ASN A 423 -7.90 -57.89 -41.36
N ASN A 424 -8.27 -57.53 -40.11
CA ASN A 424 -7.43 -56.96 -39.07
C ASN A 424 -6.71 -55.66 -39.54
N ASP A 425 -7.45 -54.80 -40.30
CA ASP A 425 -6.92 -53.47 -40.69
C ASP A 425 -7.25 -52.34 -39.71
N GLY A 426 -7.97 -52.66 -38.62
CA GLY A 426 -8.33 -51.76 -37.58
C GLY A 426 -9.67 -51.05 -37.78
N PHE A 427 -10.43 -51.40 -38.82
CA PHE A 427 -11.74 -50.82 -39.10
C PHE A 427 -12.71 -51.85 -39.64
N VAL A 428 -13.96 -51.83 -39.22
CA VAL A 428 -15.01 -52.65 -39.76
C VAL A 428 -15.58 -51.94 -40.99
N THR A 429 -15.24 -52.46 -42.19
CA THR A 429 -15.53 -51.82 -43.47
C THR A 429 -16.24 -52.78 -44.48
N VAL A 430 -16.38 -52.31 -45.73
CA VAL A 430 -16.92 -53.13 -46.79
C VAL A 430 -16.03 -54.33 -47.10
N ASP A 431 -14.72 -54.26 -46.83
CA ASP A 431 -13.77 -55.32 -47.09
C ASP A 431 -14.00 -56.49 -46.15
N ASP A 432 -14.35 -56.27 -44.88
CA ASP A 432 -14.73 -57.31 -43.92
C ASP A 432 -16.06 -57.98 -44.32
N LEU A 433 -17.02 -57.16 -44.73
CA LEU A 433 -18.29 -57.68 -45.23
C LEU A 433 -18.07 -58.55 -46.48
N LEU A 434 -17.14 -58.19 -47.37
CA LEU A 434 -16.81 -58.99 -48.53
C LEU A 434 -16.09 -60.29 -48.14
N LEU A 435 -15.23 -60.30 -47.13
CA LEU A 435 -14.61 -61.48 -46.58
C LEU A 435 -15.64 -62.44 -46.02
N CYS A 436 -16.56 -61.96 -45.18
CA CYS A 436 -17.66 -62.73 -44.66
C CYS A 436 -18.54 -63.34 -45.84
N LEU A 437 -18.89 -62.50 -46.79
CA LEU A 437 -19.65 -62.92 -47.95
C LEU A 437 -18.92 -63.97 -48.82
N SER A 438 -17.59 -63.93 -48.84
CA SER A 438 -16.77 -64.90 -49.61
C SER A 438 -16.88 -66.35 -49.10
N GLU A 439 -17.21 -66.49 -47.80
CA GLU A 439 -17.45 -67.79 -47.15
C GLU A 439 -18.92 -68.04 -46.82
N PHE A 440 -19.85 -67.21 -47.32
CA PHE A 440 -21.27 -67.37 -47.06
C PHE A 440 -21.80 -68.74 -47.41
N GLY A 441 -22.39 -69.44 -46.46
CA GLY A 441 -22.87 -70.80 -46.59
C GLY A 441 -21.82 -71.86 -46.17
N CYS A 442 -20.66 -71.47 -45.71
CA CYS A 442 -19.67 -72.37 -45.09
C CYS A 442 -20.23 -72.99 -43.81
N VAL A 443 -19.95 -74.25 -43.55
CA VAL A 443 -20.38 -75.05 -42.40
C VAL A 443 -19.15 -75.75 -41.79
N ASN A 444 -18.87 -75.52 -40.51
CA ASN A 444 -17.74 -76.08 -39.76
C ASN A 444 -16.34 -75.66 -40.29
N ASN A 445 -15.53 -75.14 -39.36
CA ASN A 445 -14.21 -74.59 -39.66
C ASN A 445 -14.17 -73.42 -40.65
N CYS A 446 -15.14 -72.56 -40.55
CA CYS A 446 -15.18 -71.34 -41.35
C CYS A 446 -14.30 -70.29 -40.66
N SER A 447 -13.56 -69.52 -41.43
CA SER A 447 -12.65 -68.49 -40.89
C SER A 447 -13.37 -67.24 -40.55
N ASN A 448 -14.51 -66.96 -41.18
CA ASN A 448 -15.26 -65.70 -41.08
C ASN A 448 -16.61 -65.87 -40.36
N ASP A 449 -16.69 -66.88 -39.46
CA ASP A 449 -17.80 -67.08 -38.51
C ASP A 449 -17.70 -66.14 -37.34
N VAL A 450 -18.41 -65.04 -37.44
CA VAL A 450 -18.29 -63.89 -36.50
C VAL A 450 -19.02 -64.12 -35.19
N ASP A 451 -20.18 -64.81 -35.26
CA ASP A 451 -21.00 -65.10 -34.11
C ASP A 451 -20.69 -66.48 -33.46
N GLY A 452 -19.83 -67.25 -34.08
CA GLY A 452 -19.29 -68.50 -33.54
C GLY A 452 -20.31 -69.63 -33.56
N ASP A 453 -21.35 -69.55 -34.35
CA ASP A 453 -22.41 -70.58 -34.42
C ASP A 453 -22.03 -71.81 -35.28
N GLY A 454 -20.89 -71.77 -35.96
CA GLY A 454 -20.35 -72.80 -36.83
C GLY A 454 -20.84 -72.70 -38.24
N PHE A 455 -21.49 -71.64 -38.63
CA PHE A 455 -22.05 -71.43 -39.96
C PHE A 455 -21.94 -69.97 -40.40
N VAL A 456 -21.25 -69.64 -41.49
CA VAL A 456 -21.24 -68.27 -42.01
C VAL A 456 -22.55 -67.96 -42.71
N GLY A 457 -23.40 -67.19 -42.02
CA GLY A 457 -24.76 -66.94 -42.45
C GLY A 457 -25.17 -65.46 -42.39
N VAL A 458 -26.46 -65.26 -42.25
CA VAL A 458 -27.02 -63.87 -42.11
C VAL A 458 -26.65 -63.24 -40.74
N GLY A 459 -26.44 -64.08 -39.69
CA GLY A 459 -26.03 -63.63 -38.36
C GLY A 459 -24.71 -62.89 -38.41
N ASP A 460 -23.72 -63.47 -39.10
CA ASP A 460 -22.36 -62.87 -39.21
C ASP A 460 -22.39 -61.55 -40.00
N ILE A 461 -23.17 -61.52 -41.11
CA ILE A 461 -23.38 -60.30 -41.89
C ILE A 461 -23.97 -59.18 -41.00
N LEU A 462 -24.99 -59.54 -40.18
CA LEU A 462 -25.62 -58.55 -39.28
C LEU A 462 -24.70 -58.09 -38.16
N GLY A 463 -23.81 -58.99 -37.68
CA GLY A 463 -22.73 -58.64 -36.73
C GLY A 463 -21.80 -57.60 -37.34
N ILE A 464 -21.28 -57.85 -38.53
CA ILE A 464 -20.40 -56.89 -39.24
C ILE A 464 -21.12 -55.56 -39.50
N LEU A 465 -22.38 -55.62 -39.95
CA LEU A 465 -23.15 -54.39 -40.21
C LEU A 465 -23.49 -53.63 -38.95
N ALA A 466 -23.60 -54.25 -37.79
CA ALA A 466 -23.82 -53.57 -36.49
C ALA A 466 -22.60 -52.74 -36.09
N ASP A 467 -21.39 -53.19 -36.40
CA ASP A 467 -20.14 -52.54 -36.10
C ASP A 467 -19.56 -51.75 -37.28
N PHE A 468 -20.31 -51.65 -38.38
CA PHE A 468 -19.83 -51.05 -39.64
C PHE A 468 -19.44 -49.60 -39.49
N GLY A 469 -18.22 -49.26 -39.86
CA GLY A 469 -17.62 -47.90 -39.70
C GLY A 469 -17.00 -47.64 -38.34
N THR A 470 -16.92 -48.63 -37.47
CA THR A 470 -16.21 -48.49 -36.17
C THR A 470 -14.73 -48.84 -36.35
N ALA A 471 -13.91 -48.21 -35.54
CA ALA A 471 -12.51 -48.58 -35.38
C ALA A 471 -12.39 -49.72 -34.37
N CYS A 472 -11.56 -50.66 -34.63
CA CYS A 472 -11.17 -51.78 -33.79
C CYS A 472 -9.78 -51.53 -33.19
#